data_e0e630d412000213008b4bd8fea16346
#
_entry.id   e0e630d412000213008b4bd8fea16346
#
_cell.length_a   1.000
_cell.length_b   1.000
_cell.length_c   1.000
_cell.angle_alpha   90.00
_cell.angle_beta   90.00
_cell.angle_gamma   90.00
#
_symmetry.space_group_name_H-M   'P 1'
#
loop_
_entity.id
_entity.type
_entity.pdbx_description
1 polymer ?
#
loop_
_entity_poly.entity_id
_entity_poly.type
_entity_poly.pdbx_seq_one_letter_code
_entity_poly.pdbx_strand_id
1 'polypeptide(L)'
;GQAVGVFFLLLSAGIMMTLFGAVISFVTSEGLPLFLLSRQRKKNWYYFADCSVESRTLAANIYKEDADTVIIFGEKRDDQSEFPDYPCLFINVSPARIVAHKKGVGSKCRIFLMQENDIGSNPRAIDLHSLPVDVYARTTNGRDHLSGNINFFHSYDCCARQYWHSKPLCSYENTIVILGFGNYGRCILERAIMTNIISVSQHVAYHIFGDARHFLSMHNHLHETFSLNSVSATTDSLIFHDDLW
;
A
#
# COMPACT_ATOMS: atom_id res chain seq x y z
N GLY A 1 46.10 25.09 39.77
CA GLY A 1 44.76 25.77 39.62
C GLY A 1 44.33 26.00 38.18
N GLN A 2 45.21 26.50 37.29
CA GLN A 2 44.81 26.89 35.92
C GLN A 2 44.43 25.71 35.01
N ALA A 3 45.15 24.58 35.07
CA ALA A 3 44.84 23.39 34.24
C ALA A 3 43.47 22.80 34.58
N VAL A 4 43.06 22.78 35.84
CA VAL A 4 41.74 22.30 36.28
C VAL A 4 40.62 23.21 35.78
N GLY A 5 40.84 24.53 35.81
CA GLY A 5 39.86 25.50 35.28
C GLY A 5 39.63 25.36 33.77
N VAL A 6 40.71 25.16 32.99
CA VAL A 6 40.62 24.93 31.55
C VAL A 6 39.88 23.61 31.24
N PHE A 7 40.14 22.57 32.01
CA PHE A 7 39.42 21.29 31.85
C PHE A 7 37.93 21.43 32.10
N PHE A 8 37.52 22.11 33.16
CA PHE A 8 36.09 22.37 33.43
C PHE A 8 35.43 23.25 32.37
N LEU A 9 36.12 24.23 31.81
CA LEU A 9 35.62 25.04 30.70
C LEU A 9 35.40 24.22 29.44
N LEU A 10 36.35 23.38 29.08
CA LEU A 10 36.21 22.49 27.91
C LEU A 10 35.10 21.46 28.10
N LEU A 11 34.96 20.89 29.30
CA LEU A 11 33.89 19.96 29.63
C LEU A 11 32.50 20.62 29.53
N SER A 12 32.37 21.86 30.13
CA SER A 12 31.10 22.59 30.06
C SER A 12 30.72 23.00 28.63
N ALA A 13 31.71 23.42 27.82
CA ALA A 13 31.49 23.76 26.42
C ALA A 13 31.05 22.52 25.60
N GLY A 14 31.67 21.35 25.87
CA GLY A 14 31.27 20.08 25.25
C GLY A 14 29.82 19.66 25.58
N ILE A 15 29.46 19.77 26.87
CA ILE A 15 28.07 19.46 27.30
C ILE A 15 27.09 20.45 26.68
N MET A 16 27.39 21.74 26.63
CA MET A 16 26.53 22.72 25.98
C MET A 16 26.37 22.47 24.50
N MET A 17 27.44 22.12 23.76
CA MET A 17 27.37 21.79 22.34
C MET A 17 26.51 20.57 22.09
N THR A 18 26.62 19.52 22.91
CA THR A 18 25.79 18.30 22.75
C THR A 18 24.33 18.59 23.06
N LEU A 19 24.01 19.36 24.08
CA LEU A 19 22.65 19.81 24.40
C LEU A 19 22.05 20.66 23.27
N PHE A 20 22.80 21.65 22.76
CA PHE A 20 22.36 22.46 21.61
C PHE A 20 22.13 21.59 20.37
N GLY A 21 23.02 20.66 20.05
CA GLY A 21 22.88 19.73 18.96
C GLY A 21 21.63 18.86 19.09
N ALA A 22 21.35 18.33 20.29
CA ALA A 22 20.16 17.55 20.58
C ALA A 22 18.84 18.36 20.43
N VAL A 23 18.85 19.61 20.95
CA VAL A 23 17.70 20.53 20.84
C VAL A 23 17.44 20.89 19.36
N ILE A 24 18.48 21.24 18.61
CA ILE A 24 18.35 21.57 17.19
C ILE A 24 17.84 20.34 16.41
N SER A 25 18.42 19.17 16.67
CA SER A 25 17.99 17.92 16.05
C SER A 25 16.50 17.61 16.35
N PHE A 26 16.09 17.75 17.61
CA PHE A 26 14.68 17.55 17.99
C PHE A 26 13.75 18.57 17.32
N VAL A 27 14.11 19.85 17.32
CA VAL A 27 13.30 20.90 16.70
C VAL A 27 13.17 20.68 15.18
N THR A 28 14.26 20.29 14.51
CA THR A 28 14.26 20.12 13.05
C THR A 28 13.61 18.80 12.64
N SER A 29 13.78 17.72 13.40
CA SER A 29 13.27 16.39 13.02
C SER A 29 11.78 16.19 13.35
N GLU A 30 11.31 16.71 14.48
CA GLU A 30 9.94 16.49 14.95
C GLU A 30 9.15 17.80 15.14
N GLY A 31 9.73 18.78 15.83
CA GLY A 31 8.99 19.97 16.25
C GLY A 31 8.55 20.86 15.12
N LEU A 32 9.46 21.20 14.20
CA LEU A 32 9.16 22.06 13.06
C LEU A 32 8.18 21.45 12.07
N PRO A 33 8.34 20.18 11.64
CA PRO A 33 7.37 19.53 10.76
C PRO A 33 5.98 19.44 11.39
N LEU A 34 5.86 19.06 12.67
CA LEU A 34 4.56 19.02 13.37
C LEU A 34 3.93 20.42 13.53
N PHE A 35 4.74 21.44 13.75
CA PHE A 35 4.26 22.82 13.79
C PHE A 35 3.74 23.27 12.42
N LEU A 36 4.46 23.01 11.34
CA LEU A 36 4.03 23.30 9.98
C LEU A 36 2.72 22.54 9.64
N LEU A 37 2.63 21.28 10.05
CA LEU A 37 1.45 20.45 9.88
C LEU A 37 0.25 21.04 10.65
N SER A 38 0.46 21.55 11.85
CA SER A 38 -0.59 22.16 12.66
C SER A 38 -1.23 23.38 12.01
N ARG A 39 -0.50 24.12 11.17
CA ARG A 39 -1.02 25.27 10.39
C ARG A 39 -1.91 24.83 9.22
N GLN A 40 -1.79 23.57 8.79
CA GLN A 40 -2.51 23.02 7.64
C GLN A 40 -3.68 22.09 8.05
N ARG A 41 -4.24 22.28 9.25
CA ARG A 41 -5.31 21.43 9.80
C ARG A 41 -6.59 21.39 8.96
N LYS A 42 -6.84 22.41 8.16
CA LYS A 42 -8.04 22.49 7.29
C LYS A 42 -7.94 21.61 6.05
N LYS A 43 -6.71 21.22 5.65
CA LYS A 43 -6.47 20.39 4.47
C LYS A 43 -6.65 18.90 4.76
N ASN A 44 -6.91 18.10 3.75
CA ASN A 44 -6.88 16.65 3.85
C ASN A 44 -5.44 16.18 4.05
N TRP A 45 -5.24 15.21 4.96
CA TRP A 45 -3.93 14.66 5.23
C TRP A 45 -3.85 13.21 4.77
N TYR A 46 -2.79 12.91 4.06
CA TYR A 46 -2.47 11.56 3.59
C TYR A 46 -1.10 11.16 4.12
N TYR A 47 -1.10 10.28 5.10
CA TYR A 47 0.11 9.78 5.73
C TYR A 47 0.50 8.44 5.13
N PHE A 48 1.72 8.33 4.65
CA PHE A 48 2.35 7.10 4.18
C PHE A 48 3.40 6.65 5.18
N ALA A 49 3.32 5.41 5.66
CA ALA A 49 4.27 4.88 6.65
C ALA A 49 5.70 4.76 6.11
N ASP A 50 5.83 4.57 4.79
CA ASP A 50 7.10 4.45 4.06
C ASP A 50 7.16 5.41 2.87
N CYS A 51 8.35 5.51 2.26
CA CYS A 51 8.58 6.31 1.05
C CYS A 51 9.00 5.42 -0.14
N SER A 52 8.34 4.24 -0.30
CA SER A 52 8.54 3.33 -1.43
C SER A 52 8.10 3.95 -2.77
N VAL A 53 8.45 3.32 -3.88
CA VAL A 53 8.03 3.75 -5.22
C VAL A 53 6.51 3.78 -5.33
N GLU A 54 5.86 2.76 -4.80
CA GLU A 54 4.39 2.64 -4.77
C GLU A 54 3.74 3.75 -3.95
N SER A 55 4.27 4.01 -2.74
CA SER A 55 3.80 5.10 -1.87
C SER A 55 3.93 6.46 -2.55
N ARG A 56 5.07 6.73 -3.20
CA ARG A 56 5.30 7.97 -3.95
C ARG A 56 4.38 8.11 -5.15
N THR A 57 4.17 7.03 -5.91
CA THR A 57 3.28 7.02 -7.07
C THR A 57 1.84 7.28 -6.66
N LEU A 58 1.36 6.63 -5.60
CA LEU A 58 0.02 6.87 -5.08
C LEU A 58 -0.13 8.31 -4.56
N ALA A 59 0.84 8.81 -3.82
CA ALA A 59 0.87 10.19 -3.32
C ALA A 59 0.87 11.22 -4.44
N ALA A 60 1.65 10.99 -5.53
CA ALA A 60 1.66 11.85 -6.70
C ALA A 60 0.28 11.90 -7.39
N ASN A 61 -0.40 10.77 -7.51
CA ASN A 61 -1.74 10.72 -8.11
C ASN A 61 -2.76 11.44 -7.22
N ILE A 62 -2.71 11.25 -5.90
CA ILE A 62 -3.57 11.99 -4.96
C ILE A 62 -3.34 13.50 -5.09
N TYR A 63 -2.08 13.94 -5.16
CA TYR A 63 -1.75 15.36 -5.29
C TYR A 63 -2.20 15.96 -6.63
N LYS A 64 -2.18 15.17 -7.72
CA LYS A 64 -2.71 15.60 -9.03
C LYS A 64 -4.23 15.80 -9.02
N GLU A 65 -4.96 14.97 -8.26
CA GLU A 65 -6.42 15.08 -8.14
C GLU A 65 -6.84 16.21 -7.20
N ASP A 66 -6.11 16.42 -6.10
CA ASP A 66 -6.39 17.44 -5.10
C ASP A 66 -5.08 18.09 -4.62
N ALA A 67 -4.70 19.18 -5.25
CA ALA A 67 -3.48 19.93 -4.89
C ALA A 67 -3.58 20.64 -3.52
N ASP A 68 -4.79 20.77 -2.95
CA ASP A 68 -4.99 21.35 -1.61
C ASP A 68 -4.91 20.29 -0.49
N THR A 69 -4.08 19.29 -0.68
CA THR A 69 -3.84 18.20 0.25
C THR A 69 -2.44 18.28 0.87
N VAL A 70 -2.23 17.58 1.97
CA VAL A 70 -0.93 17.45 2.65
C VAL A 70 -0.48 16.00 2.57
N ILE A 71 0.63 15.78 1.87
CA ILE A 71 1.29 14.47 1.80
C ILE A 71 2.36 14.39 2.89
N ILE A 72 2.34 13.31 3.65
CA ILE A 72 3.23 13.08 4.78
C ILE A 72 3.85 11.69 4.63
N PHE A 73 5.18 11.59 4.69
CA PHE A 73 5.91 10.33 4.77
C PHE A 73 6.49 10.14 6.16
N GLY A 74 6.28 8.96 6.75
CA GLY A 74 6.75 8.61 8.08
C GLY A 74 8.23 8.26 8.14
N GLU A 75 8.81 7.90 7.00
CA GLU A 75 10.20 7.50 6.90
C GLU A 75 10.87 8.18 5.70
N LYS A 76 12.05 8.75 5.93
CA LYS A 76 12.87 9.33 4.88
C LYS A 76 13.83 8.24 4.39
N ARG A 77 13.74 7.89 3.13
CA ARG A 77 14.74 7.02 2.52
C ARG A 77 16.04 7.80 2.34
N ASP A 78 17.19 7.18 2.62
CA ASP A 78 18.52 7.81 2.50
C ASP A 78 18.92 8.18 1.06
N ASP A 79 18.19 7.69 0.07
CA ASP A 79 18.43 7.94 -1.34
C ASP A 79 17.92 9.33 -1.75
N GLN A 80 18.81 10.33 -1.67
CA GLN A 80 18.50 11.73 -1.96
C GLN A 80 18.18 12.02 -3.44
N SER A 81 18.42 11.04 -4.34
CA SER A 81 18.26 11.21 -5.80
C SER A 81 16.80 11.22 -6.28
N GLU A 82 15.82 10.86 -5.44
CA GLU A 82 14.43 10.71 -5.85
C GLU A 82 13.44 11.42 -4.93
N PHE A 83 13.65 12.70 -4.67
CA PHE A 83 12.63 13.49 -3.98
C PHE A 83 11.38 13.64 -4.85
N PRO A 84 10.18 13.53 -4.25
CA PRO A 84 8.94 13.79 -4.97
C PRO A 84 8.89 15.21 -5.56
N ASP A 85 8.43 15.35 -6.80
CA ASP A 85 8.26 16.65 -7.48
C ASP A 85 7.06 17.46 -6.95
N TYR A 86 6.43 17.01 -5.86
CA TYR A 86 5.30 17.66 -5.22
C TYR A 86 5.59 17.98 -3.76
N PRO A 87 4.91 18.98 -3.16
CA PRO A 87 5.11 19.34 -1.76
C PRO A 87 4.75 18.20 -0.83
N CYS A 88 5.70 17.73 -0.05
CA CYS A 88 5.50 16.71 0.98
C CYS A 88 6.29 17.00 2.24
N LEU A 89 5.89 16.40 3.34
CA LEU A 89 6.55 16.48 4.63
C LEU A 89 7.09 15.11 5.03
N PHE A 90 8.31 15.08 5.53
CA PHE A 90 8.91 13.88 6.12
C PHE A 90 8.89 14.04 7.63
N ILE A 91 8.15 13.17 8.33
CA ILE A 91 7.94 13.28 9.77
C ILE A 91 8.11 11.91 10.41
N ASN A 92 9.23 11.69 11.06
CA ASN A 92 9.52 10.42 11.75
C ASN A 92 8.84 10.37 13.14
N VAL A 93 7.52 10.37 13.16
CA VAL A 93 6.72 10.18 14.38
C VAL A 93 5.64 9.13 14.16
N SER A 94 5.13 8.58 15.24
CA SER A 94 4.05 7.59 15.16
C SER A 94 2.79 8.20 14.52
N PRO A 95 2.06 7.42 13.70
CA PRO A 95 0.80 7.86 13.10
C PRO A 95 -0.22 8.39 14.13
N ALA A 96 -0.27 7.80 15.33
CA ALA A 96 -1.14 8.22 16.41
C ALA A 96 -0.88 9.69 16.84
N ARG A 97 0.38 10.13 16.89
CA ARG A 97 0.73 11.53 17.18
C ARG A 97 0.29 12.48 16.07
N ILE A 98 0.40 12.05 14.80
CA ILE A 98 -0.07 12.85 13.66
C ILE A 98 -1.59 13.02 13.73
N VAL A 99 -2.33 11.95 13.97
CA VAL A 99 -3.79 11.98 14.14
C VAL A 99 -4.19 12.87 15.31
N ALA A 100 -3.45 12.82 16.42
CA ALA A 100 -3.71 13.67 17.57
C ALA A 100 -3.59 15.18 17.24
N HIS A 101 -2.71 15.57 16.32
CA HIS A 101 -2.57 16.95 15.86
C HIS A 101 -3.68 17.39 14.89
N LYS A 102 -4.39 16.43 14.28
CA LYS A 102 -5.50 16.70 13.34
C LYS A 102 -6.83 17.04 14.03
N LYS A 103 -6.95 16.94 15.35
CA LYS A 103 -8.21 17.11 16.07
C LYS A 103 -8.95 18.40 15.69
N GLY A 104 -10.23 18.25 15.27
CA GLY A 104 -11.23 19.31 15.38
C GLY A 104 -11.67 20.03 14.13
N VAL A 105 -11.31 19.62 12.91
CA VAL A 105 -11.80 20.33 11.69
C VAL A 105 -12.15 19.32 10.62
N GLY A 106 -13.30 19.45 10.00
CA GLY A 106 -13.96 18.56 9.03
C GLY A 106 -13.17 17.99 7.83
N SER A 107 -11.84 18.09 7.85
CA SER A 107 -10.92 17.52 6.88
C SER A 107 -10.48 16.11 7.31
N LYS A 108 -10.31 15.22 6.33
CA LYS A 108 -10.01 13.80 6.55
C LYS A 108 -8.51 13.58 6.78
N CYS A 109 -8.18 12.59 7.61
CA CYS A 109 -6.84 12.02 7.71
C CYS A 109 -6.93 10.56 7.26
N ARG A 110 -6.06 10.14 6.34
CA ARG A 110 -5.94 8.77 5.85
C ARG A 110 -4.53 8.28 6.01
N ILE A 111 -4.39 7.03 6.45
CA ILE A 111 -3.09 6.40 6.68
C ILE A 111 -2.93 5.26 5.68
N PHE A 112 -1.77 5.20 5.02
CA PHE A 112 -1.42 4.16 4.07
C PHE A 112 -0.21 3.37 4.56
N LEU A 113 -0.40 2.06 4.70
CA LEU A 113 0.64 1.07 5.01
C LEU A 113 0.89 0.28 3.73
N MET A 114 1.89 0.69 2.94
CA MET A 114 2.14 0.14 1.61
C MET A 114 3.16 -1.01 1.61
N GLN A 115 3.91 -1.19 2.70
CA GLN A 115 4.84 -2.31 2.81
C GLN A 115 4.06 -3.63 2.89
N GLU A 116 4.52 -4.62 2.12
CA GLU A 116 4.03 -5.99 2.20
C GLU A 116 4.55 -6.65 3.48
N ASN A 117 3.89 -6.42 4.58
CA ASN A 117 4.13 -7.16 5.81
C ASN A 117 2.85 -7.88 6.21
N ASP A 118 2.98 -9.10 6.69
CA ASP A 118 1.89 -9.79 7.38
C ASP A 118 1.39 -8.91 8.53
N ILE A 119 0.24 -8.32 8.34
CA ILE A 119 -0.31 -7.32 9.27
C ILE A 119 -0.61 -7.93 10.64
N GLY A 120 -0.87 -9.24 10.70
CA GLY A 120 -1.04 -9.97 11.96
C GLY A 120 0.20 -9.93 12.88
N SER A 121 1.39 -9.63 12.33
CA SER A 121 2.65 -9.50 13.07
C SER A 121 3.18 -8.06 13.13
N ASN A 122 2.50 -7.08 12.52
CA ASN A 122 2.97 -5.71 12.52
C ASN A 122 2.42 -4.94 13.74
N PRO A 123 3.25 -4.65 14.77
CA PRO A 123 2.82 -3.91 15.97
C PRO A 123 2.19 -2.55 15.62
N ARG A 124 2.64 -1.92 14.52
CA ARG A 124 2.11 -0.64 14.04
C ARG A 124 0.64 -0.73 13.61
N ALA A 125 0.21 -1.87 13.06
CA ALA A 125 -1.18 -2.05 12.66
C ALA A 125 -2.12 -2.19 13.87
N ILE A 126 -1.65 -2.85 14.93
CA ILE A 126 -2.42 -3.01 16.19
C ILE A 126 -2.68 -1.65 16.85
N ASP A 127 -1.66 -0.77 16.90
CA ASP A 127 -1.80 0.57 17.46
C ASP A 127 -2.76 1.45 16.63
N LEU A 128 -2.86 1.20 15.32
CA LEU A 128 -3.70 1.98 14.41
C LEU A 128 -5.19 1.57 14.45
N HIS A 129 -5.49 0.37 14.93
CA HIS A 129 -6.87 -0.14 15.01
C HIS A 129 -7.79 0.75 15.89
N SER A 130 -7.24 1.40 16.90
CA SER A 130 -7.99 2.27 17.82
C SER A 130 -8.11 3.73 17.35
N LEU A 131 -7.49 4.11 16.25
CA LEU A 131 -7.50 5.49 15.77
C LEU A 131 -8.80 5.81 15.03
N PRO A 132 -9.39 6.99 15.21
CA PRO A 132 -10.61 7.42 14.53
C PRO A 132 -10.33 7.95 13.12
N VAL A 133 -9.59 7.19 12.30
CA VAL A 133 -9.18 7.56 10.94
C VAL A 133 -9.23 6.35 10.02
N ASP A 134 -9.38 6.57 8.73
CA ASP A 134 -9.33 5.50 7.73
C ASP A 134 -7.89 5.04 7.55
N VAL A 135 -7.62 3.78 7.81
CA VAL A 135 -6.32 3.13 7.58
C VAL A 135 -6.44 2.20 6.38
N TYR A 136 -5.54 2.32 5.43
CA TYR A 136 -5.44 1.45 4.25
C TYR A 136 -4.15 0.65 4.37
N ALA A 137 -4.28 -0.66 4.43
CA ALA A 137 -3.14 -1.54 4.62
C ALA A 137 -3.03 -2.56 3.48
N ARG A 138 -1.84 -2.61 2.85
CA ARG A 138 -1.56 -3.60 1.81
C ARG A 138 -1.36 -4.97 2.43
N THR A 139 -1.99 -5.99 1.87
CA THR A 139 -1.86 -7.38 2.27
C THR A 139 -1.40 -8.24 1.11
N THR A 140 -0.66 -9.31 1.39
CA THR A 140 -0.25 -10.31 0.39
C THR A 140 -1.31 -11.41 0.19
N ASN A 141 -2.11 -11.68 1.22
CA ASN A 141 -3.00 -12.86 1.25
C ASN A 141 -4.49 -12.53 1.14
N GLY A 142 -4.90 -11.28 1.08
CA GLY A 142 -6.29 -10.84 0.85
C GLY A 142 -7.33 -11.24 1.91
N ARG A 143 -6.93 -11.91 3.00
CA ARG A 143 -7.82 -12.50 4.00
C ARG A 143 -7.67 -11.95 5.41
N ASP A 144 -6.98 -10.85 5.60
CA ASP A 144 -6.82 -10.29 6.94
C ASP A 144 -8.12 -9.62 7.39
N HIS A 145 -8.84 -10.29 8.27
CA HIS A 145 -10.10 -9.86 8.87
C HIS A 145 -9.85 -9.22 10.23
N LEU A 146 -9.11 -8.14 10.31
CA LEU A 146 -9.16 -7.28 11.48
C LEU A 146 -10.42 -6.42 11.36
N SER A 147 -11.34 -6.57 12.29
CA SER A 147 -12.51 -5.68 12.40
C SER A 147 -12.05 -4.29 12.83
N GLY A 148 -12.61 -3.23 12.26
CA GLY A 148 -12.34 -1.86 12.67
C GLY A 148 -12.21 -0.90 11.48
N ASN A 149 -11.44 0.14 11.65
CA ASN A 149 -11.20 1.20 10.67
C ASN A 149 -10.07 0.87 9.66
N ILE A 150 -9.58 -0.38 9.64
CA ILE A 150 -8.52 -0.81 8.72
C ILE A 150 -9.14 -1.43 7.49
N ASN A 151 -8.87 -0.82 6.34
CA ASN A 151 -9.27 -1.28 5.02
C ASN A 151 -8.09 -2.03 4.39
N PHE A 152 -8.20 -3.35 4.29
CA PHE A 152 -7.19 -4.17 3.64
C PHE A 152 -7.37 -4.15 2.13
N PHE A 153 -6.27 -4.05 1.40
CA PHE A 153 -6.29 -4.16 -0.05
C PHE A 153 -5.11 -4.99 -0.55
N HIS A 154 -5.38 -5.76 -1.59
CA HIS A 154 -4.38 -6.53 -2.31
C HIS A 154 -4.07 -5.81 -3.62
N SER A 155 -2.84 -5.33 -3.81
CA SER A 155 -2.50 -4.48 -4.97
C SER A 155 -2.73 -5.18 -6.32
N TYR A 156 -2.39 -6.47 -6.42
CA TYR A 156 -2.62 -7.24 -7.65
C TYR A 156 -4.11 -7.41 -7.96
N ASP A 157 -4.95 -7.58 -6.94
CA ASP A 157 -6.40 -7.64 -7.11
C ASP A 157 -6.98 -6.28 -7.56
N CYS A 158 -6.50 -5.19 -6.98
CA CYS A 158 -6.88 -3.84 -7.43
C CYS A 158 -6.50 -3.61 -8.89
N CYS A 159 -5.28 -4.01 -9.30
CA CYS A 159 -4.86 -3.94 -10.70
C CYS A 159 -5.69 -4.83 -11.62
N ALA A 160 -6.06 -6.04 -11.18
CA ALA A 160 -6.90 -6.95 -11.95
C ALA A 160 -8.32 -6.39 -12.15
N ARG A 161 -8.91 -5.79 -11.09
CA ARG A 161 -10.20 -5.08 -11.20
C ARG A 161 -10.14 -3.92 -12.18
N GLN A 162 -9.10 -3.09 -12.10
CA GLN A 162 -8.91 -1.97 -13.01
C GLN A 162 -8.73 -2.44 -14.45
N TYR A 163 -7.98 -3.52 -14.66
CA TYR A 163 -7.81 -4.11 -15.99
C TYR A 163 -9.14 -4.52 -16.60
N TRP A 164 -9.94 -5.34 -15.91
CA TRP A 164 -11.23 -5.82 -16.43
C TRP A 164 -12.30 -4.73 -16.50
N HIS A 165 -12.22 -3.70 -15.65
CA HIS A 165 -13.08 -2.53 -15.78
C HIS A 165 -12.78 -1.73 -17.06
N SER A 166 -11.51 -1.58 -17.41
CA SER A 166 -11.09 -0.82 -18.60
C SER A 166 -11.13 -1.63 -19.89
N LYS A 167 -11.05 -2.95 -19.79
CA LYS A 167 -11.05 -3.91 -20.93
C LYS A 167 -11.97 -5.09 -20.64
N PRO A 168 -13.29 -4.86 -20.59
CA PRO A 168 -14.23 -5.94 -20.39
C PRO A 168 -14.20 -6.88 -21.61
N LEU A 169 -14.47 -8.17 -21.37
CA LEU A 169 -14.61 -9.16 -22.43
C LEU A 169 -15.83 -8.81 -23.29
N CYS A 170 -15.67 -8.88 -24.59
CA CYS A 170 -16.78 -8.69 -25.53
C CYS A 170 -17.56 -10.00 -25.73
N SER A 171 -18.83 -9.91 -26.15
CA SER A 171 -19.71 -11.08 -26.32
C SER A 171 -19.27 -12.08 -27.39
N TYR A 172 -18.38 -11.68 -28.30
CA TYR A 172 -17.80 -12.53 -29.35
C TYR A 172 -16.43 -13.12 -28.96
N GLU A 173 -15.84 -12.67 -27.85
CA GLU A 173 -14.57 -13.17 -27.34
C GLU A 173 -14.85 -14.39 -26.45
N ASN A 174 -14.28 -15.52 -26.81
CA ASN A 174 -14.46 -16.79 -26.11
C ASN A 174 -13.13 -17.44 -25.66
N THR A 175 -12.04 -16.71 -25.79
CA THR A 175 -10.71 -17.23 -25.43
C THR A 175 -9.90 -16.15 -24.74
N ILE A 176 -9.37 -16.47 -23.58
CA ILE A 176 -8.47 -15.62 -22.80
C ILE A 176 -7.16 -16.37 -22.62
N VAL A 177 -6.04 -15.69 -22.90
CA VAL A 177 -4.70 -16.25 -22.73
C VAL A 177 -3.98 -15.44 -21.64
N ILE A 178 -3.53 -16.14 -20.59
CA ILE A 178 -2.77 -15.55 -19.47
C ILE A 178 -1.34 -16.10 -19.54
N LEU A 179 -0.39 -15.22 -19.84
CA LEU A 179 1.03 -15.55 -19.88
C LEU A 179 1.70 -15.14 -18.57
N GLY A 180 2.19 -16.11 -17.81
CA GLY A 180 2.75 -15.91 -16.47
C GLY A 180 1.69 -16.00 -15.38
N PHE A 181 1.78 -17.05 -14.55
CA PHE A 181 0.78 -17.33 -13.50
C PHE A 181 1.30 -17.05 -12.09
N GLY A 182 2.00 -15.91 -11.93
CA GLY A 182 2.34 -15.35 -10.62
C GLY A 182 1.14 -14.67 -9.94
N ASN A 183 1.39 -13.92 -8.88
CA ASN A 183 0.33 -13.27 -8.09
C ASN A 183 -0.61 -12.41 -8.93
N TYR A 184 -0.09 -11.67 -9.91
CA TYR A 184 -0.91 -10.84 -10.80
C TYR A 184 -1.76 -11.69 -11.76
N GLY A 185 -1.15 -12.69 -12.42
CA GLY A 185 -1.86 -13.59 -13.35
C GLY A 185 -3.01 -14.34 -12.66
N ARG A 186 -2.80 -14.77 -11.40
CA ARG A 186 -3.84 -15.38 -10.58
C ARG A 186 -4.99 -14.41 -10.32
N CYS A 187 -4.71 -13.20 -9.89
CA CYS A 187 -5.76 -12.19 -9.66
C CYS A 187 -6.50 -11.81 -10.93
N ILE A 188 -5.81 -11.76 -12.07
CA ILE A 188 -6.45 -11.54 -13.39
C ILE A 188 -7.42 -12.68 -13.72
N LEU A 189 -7.03 -13.96 -13.52
CA LEU A 189 -7.91 -15.09 -13.74
C LEU A 189 -9.11 -15.09 -12.80
N GLU A 190 -8.89 -14.94 -11.49
CA GLU A 190 -9.97 -14.90 -10.49
C GLU A 190 -10.99 -13.81 -10.80
N ARG A 191 -10.53 -12.64 -11.19
CA ARG A 191 -11.42 -11.54 -11.58
C ARG A 191 -12.08 -11.78 -12.93
N ALA A 192 -11.38 -12.36 -13.91
CA ALA A 192 -11.98 -12.73 -15.19
C ALA A 192 -13.18 -13.66 -15.00
N ILE A 193 -13.00 -14.72 -14.21
CA ILE A 193 -14.07 -15.67 -13.87
C ILE A 193 -15.27 -14.97 -13.20
N MET A 194 -15.01 -13.98 -12.34
CA MET A 194 -16.07 -13.28 -11.60
C MET A 194 -16.80 -12.21 -12.42
N THR A 195 -16.13 -11.56 -13.37
CA THR A 195 -16.64 -10.35 -14.02
C THR A 195 -17.06 -10.54 -15.47
N ASN A 196 -16.58 -11.62 -16.14
CA ASN A 196 -16.84 -11.84 -17.56
C ASN A 196 -18.03 -12.77 -17.83
N ILE A 197 -18.98 -12.89 -16.93
CA ILE A 197 -20.25 -13.58 -17.16
C ILE A 197 -21.16 -12.62 -17.92
N ILE A 198 -21.07 -12.64 -19.26
CA ILE A 198 -21.85 -11.74 -20.12
C ILE A 198 -23.19 -12.37 -20.52
N SER A 199 -23.19 -13.66 -20.80
CA SER A 199 -24.36 -14.40 -21.21
C SER A 199 -24.26 -15.85 -20.74
N VAL A 200 -25.40 -16.48 -20.41
CA VAL A 200 -25.48 -17.91 -20.05
C VAL A 200 -25.02 -18.82 -21.17
N SER A 201 -25.08 -18.35 -22.43
CA SER A 201 -24.69 -19.13 -23.63
C SER A 201 -23.23 -18.86 -24.05
N GLN A 202 -22.54 -17.91 -23.46
CA GLN A 202 -21.14 -17.65 -23.79
C GLN A 202 -20.25 -18.46 -22.85
N HIS A 203 -19.46 -19.36 -23.41
CA HIS A 203 -18.46 -20.13 -22.68
C HIS A 203 -17.06 -19.65 -23.08
N VAL A 204 -16.20 -19.42 -22.07
CA VAL A 204 -14.86 -18.89 -22.25
C VAL A 204 -13.83 -19.97 -21.95
N ALA A 205 -12.86 -20.13 -22.85
CA ALA A 205 -11.68 -20.95 -22.64
C ALA A 205 -10.52 -20.08 -22.12
N TYR A 206 -10.08 -20.35 -20.89
CA TYR A 206 -8.94 -19.69 -20.27
C TYR A 206 -7.70 -20.55 -20.46
N HIS A 207 -6.74 -20.08 -21.25
CA HIS A 207 -5.44 -20.73 -21.43
C HIS A 207 -4.43 -20.07 -20.48
N ILE A 208 -3.91 -20.83 -19.53
CA ILE A 208 -3.04 -20.36 -18.45
C ILE A 208 -1.65 -20.98 -18.63
N PHE A 209 -0.64 -20.13 -18.79
CA PHE A 209 0.75 -20.52 -18.95
C PHE A 209 1.55 -20.17 -17.71
N GLY A 210 2.03 -21.19 -16.97
CA GLY A 210 2.83 -21.05 -15.75
C GLY A 210 2.42 -22.02 -14.65
N ASP A 211 3.12 -21.96 -13.50
CA ASP A 211 2.89 -22.89 -12.38
C ASP A 211 1.57 -22.65 -11.68
N ALA A 212 0.59 -23.52 -11.96
CA ALA A 212 -0.75 -23.47 -11.38
C ALA A 212 -0.95 -24.36 -10.14
N ARG A 213 0.04 -25.17 -9.72
CA ARG A 213 -0.10 -26.16 -8.64
C ARG A 213 -0.64 -25.57 -7.34
N HIS A 214 -0.11 -24.43 -6.92
CA HIS A 214 -0.59 -23.77 -5.71
C HIS A 214 -2.02 -23.25 -5.86
N PHE A 215 -2.35 -22.67 -7.00
CA PHE A 215 -3.71 -22.19 -7.28
C PHE A 215 -4.73 -23.34 -7.27
N LEU A 216 -4.45 -24.42 -7.95
CA LEU A 216 -5.33 -25.61 -7.99
C LEU A 216 -5.51 -26.24 -6.60
N SER A 217 -4.45 -26.26 -5.76
CA SER A 217 -4.55 -26.76 -4.40
C SER A 217 -5.47 -25.93 -3.50
N MET A 218 -5.58 -24.63 -3.76
CA MET A 218 -6.45 -23.71 -3.02
C MET A 218 -7.90 -23.71 -3.53
N HIS A 219 -8.12 -24.13 -4.77
CA HIS A 219 -9.40 -24.06 -5.48
C HIS A 219 -9.89 -25.43 -5.96
N ASN A 220 -9.92 -26.42 -5.05
CA ASN A 220 -10.31 -27.79 -5.36
C ASN A 220 -11.72 -27.93 -5.98
N HIS A 221 -12.59 -26.94 -5.78
CA HIS A 221 -13.97 -26.93 -6.30
C HIS A 221 -14.08 -26.53 -7.79
N LEU A 222 -12.99 -26.05 -8.41
CA LEU A 222 -13.06 -25.63 -9.82
C LEU A 222 -13.46 -26.74 -10.78
N HIS A 223 -13.15 -28.01 -10.47
CA HIS A 223 -13.55 -29.16 -11.28
C HIS A 223 -15.08 -29.40 -11.32
N GLU A 224 -15.82 -28.83 -10.37
CA GLU A 224 -17.29 -28.93 -10.34
C GLU A 224 -17.97 -27.94 -11.29
N THR A 225 -17.30 -26.83 -11.58
CA THR A 225 -17.89 -25.73 -12.37
C THR A 225 -17.23 -25.50 -13.71
N PHE A 226 -16.00 -25.98 -13.91
CA PHE A 226 -15.18 -25.75 -15.10
C PHE A 226 -14.75 -27.10 -15.73
N SER A 227 -14.62 -27.13 -17.05
CA SER A 227 -13.87 -28.19 -17.71
C SER A 227 -12.36 -27.92 -17.54
N LEU A 228 -11.65 -28.84 -16.88
CA LEU A 228 -10.22 -28.75 -16.69
C LEU A 228 -9.45 -29.42 -17.81
N ASN A 229 -8.45 -28.71 -18.37
CA ASN A 229 -7.54 -29.17 -19.43
C ASN A 229 -8.22 -29.66 -20.70
N SER A 230 -9.48 -29.28 -20.94
CA SER A 230 -10.23 -29.59 -22.17
C SER A 230 -11.18 -28.44 -22.49
N VAL A 231 -11.39 -28.19 -23.79
CA VAL A 231 -12.39 -27.22 -24.25
C VAL A 231 -13.77 -27.86 -24.20
N SER A 232 -14.71 -27.16 -23.57
CA SER A 232 -16.12 -27.59 -23.50
C SER A 232 -17.01 -26.60 -24.25
N ALA A 233 -18.08 -27.12 -24.85
CA ALA A 233 -19.11 -26.28 -25.45
C ALA A 233 -20.25 -25.91 -24.48
N THR A 234 -20.24 -26.46 -23.27
CA THR A 234 -21.34 -26.32 -22.31
C THR A 234 -20.91 -25.62 -20.99
N THR A 235 -19.62 -25.52 -20.74
CA THR A 235 -19.05 -24.87 -19.54
C THR A 235 -17.80 -24.11 -19.90
N ASP A 236 -17.45 -23.14 -19.09
CA ASP A 236 -16.15 -22.48 -19.17
C ASP A 236 -15.01 -23.49 -18.97
N SER A 237 -13.90 -23.28 -19.63
CA SER A 237 -12.76 -24.20 -19.62
C SER A 237 -11.53 -23.53 -19.03
N LEU A 238 -10.83 -24.24 -18.12
CA LEU A 238 -9.52 -23.83 -17.60
C LEU A 238 -8.45 -24.81 -18.11
N ILE A 239 -7.55 -24.32 -18.94
CA ILE A 239 -6.53 -25.11 -19.62
C ILE A 239 -5.16 -24.64 -19.14
N PHE A 240 -4.50 -25.48 -18.35
CA PHE A 240 -3.19 -25.20 -17.77
C PHE A 240 -2.08 -25.78 -18.64
N HIS A 241 -1.08 -24.97 -18.94
CA HIS A 241 0.08 -25.30 -19.77
C HIS A 241 1.34 -25.20 -18.91
N ASP A 242 1.74 -26.32 -18.32
CA ASP A 242 2.87 -26.35 -17.37
C ASP A 242 4.26 -26.34 -18.06
N ASP A 243 4.35 -26.63 -19.37
CA ASP A 243 5.59 -27.03 -20.05
C ASP A 243 6.24 -25.97 -20.96
N LEU A 244 5.87 -24.69 -20.89
CA LEU A 244 6.30 -23.70 -21.87
C LEU A 244 7.31 -22.62 -21.39
N TRP A 245 7.97 -22.84 -20.25
CA TRP A 245 9.04 -21.96 -19.82
C TRP A 245 10.21 -22.68 -19.16
#